data_7b0b2a266fbb85ffad4f8ebe634aadcf
#
_entry.id   7b0b2a266fbb85ffad4f8ebe634aadcf
#
_cell.length_a   1.000
_cell.length_b   1.000
_cell.length_c   1.000
_cell.angle_alpha   90.00
_cell.angle_beta   90.00
_cell.angle_gamma   90.00
#
_symmetry.space_group_name_H-M   'P 1'
#
loop_
_entity.id
_entity.type
_entity.pdbx_description
1 polymer ?
#
loop_
_entity_poly.entity_id
_entity_poly.type
_entity_poly.pdbx_seq_one_letter_code
_entity_poly.pdbx_strand_id
1 'polypeptide(L)'
;MSAPLRRWRAADQADLMWHQWDGEYVFHHALSNDTHRLSEAAGIVLQHLVEQGETEAADLARACLIEEEDLEVILSALEKIDFVAWR
;
A
#
# COMPACT_ATOMS: atom_id res chain seq x y z
N MET A 1 8.80 -26.35 -3.65
CA MET A 1 9.18 -25.45 -2.55
C MET A 1 8.53 -24.09 -2.77
N SER A 2 7.84 -23.61 -1.80
CA SER A 2 7.18 -22.33 -1.91
C SER A 2 8.15 -21.18 -1.70
N ALA A 3 7.93 -20.07 -2.41
CA ALA A 3 8.68 -18.85 -2.18
C ALA A 3 8.42 -18.35 -0.76
N PRO A 4 9.38 -17.66 -0.14
CA PRO A 4 9.13 -17.07 1.16
C PRO A 4 7.96 -16.11 1.09
N LEU A 5 7.08 -16.18 2.08
CA LEU A 5 5.93 -15.28 2.17
C LEU A 5 6.42 -13.90 2.56
N ARG A 6 6.09 -12.93 1.72
CA ARG A 6 6.40 -11.54 2.02
C ARG A 6 5.26 -10.93 2.82
N ARG A 7 5.62 -10.21 3.84
CA ARG A 7 4.68 -9.43 4.62
C ARG A 7 4.91 -7.97 4.32
N TRP A 8 3.85 -7.30 3.97
CA TRP A 8 3.89 -5.88 3.60
C TRP A 8 3.33 -5.04 4.72
N ARG A 9 3.93 -3.90 4.94
CA ARG A 9 3.47 -2.93 5.92
C ARG A 9 3.51 -1.53 5.31
N ALA A 10 2.60 -0.68 5.76
CA ALA A 10 2.64 0.73 5.38
C ALA A 10 3.76 1.43 6.13
N ALA A 11 4.23 2.55 5.58
CA ALA A 11 5.11 3.44 6.29
C ALA A 11 4.45 3.90 7.60
N ASP A 12 5.23 4.44 8.52
CA ASP A 12 4.72 4.86 9.82
C ASP A 12 3.50 5.76 9.65
N GLN A 13 2.40 5.42 10.33
CA GLN A 13 1.15 6.18 10.24
C GLN A 13 1.34 7.65 10.61
N ALA A 14 2.27 7.94 11.49
CA ALA A 14 2.57 9.32 11.87
C ALA A 14 3.08 10.13 10.69
N ASP A 15 3.65 9.47 9.69
CA ASP A 15 4.26 10.11 8.53
C ASP A 15 3.36 10.10 7.30
N LEU A 16 2.23 9.38 7.35
CA LEU A 16 1.31 9.27 6.22
C LEU A 16 -0.01 9.96 6.53
N MET A 17 -0.35 10.95 5.72
CA MET A 17 -1.65 11.61 5.74
C MET A 17 -2.33 11.36 4.41
N TRP A 18 -3.62 11.04 4.44
CA TRP A 18 -4.32 10.75 3.20
C TRP A 18 -5.75 11.26 3.24
N HIS A 19 -6.25 11.55 2.04
CA HIS A 19 -7.66 11.82 1.84
C HIS A 19 -8.17 11.11 0.60
N GLN A 20 -9.45 10.78 0.61
CA GLN A 20 -10.15 10.28 -0.55
C GLN A 20 -10.95 11.45 -1.13
N TRP A 21 -10.78 11.68 -2.43
CA TRP A 21 -11.47 12.77 -3.11
C TRP A 21 -11.89 12.28 -4.50
N ASP A 22 -13.20 12.24 -4.76
CA ASP A 22 -13.77 11.84 -6.07
C ASP A 22 -13.20 10.53 -6.62
N GLY A 23 -13.05 9.52 -5.75
CA GLY A 23 -12.51 8.23 -6.16
C GLY A 23 -11.01 8.20 -6.29
N GLU A 24 -10.33 9.30 -6.03
CA GLU A 24 -8.88 9.35 -6.00
C GLU A 24 -8.37 9.34 -4.58
N TYR A 25 -7.23 8.70 -4.38
CA TYR A 25 -6.54 8.72 -3.09
C TYR A 25 -5.33 9.62 -3.20
N VAL A 26 -5.23 10.58 -2.31
CA VAL A 26 -4.08 11.49 -2.23
C VAL A 26 -3.38 11.22 -0.91
N PHE A 27 -2.11 10.84 -1.00
CA PHE A 27 -1.28 10.55 0.18
C PHE A 27 -0.14 11.54 0.26
N HIS A 28 0.09 12.03 1.46
CA HIS A 28 1.21 12.92 1.76
C HIS A 28 2.15 12.23 2.74
N HIS A 29 3.43 12.14 2.38
CA HIS A 29 4.46 11.57 3.25
C HIS A 29 5.19 12.71 3.94
N ALA A 30 5.01 12.82 5.25
CA ALA A 30 5.53 13.95 6.01
C ALA A 30 7.06 14.05 6.00
N LEU A 31 7.76 12.91 6.07
CA LEU A 31 9.22 12.91 6.11
C LEU A 31 9.84 13.42 4.81
N SER A 32 9.32 12.98 3.68
CA SER A 32 9.84 13.40 2.37
C SER A 32 9.15 14.65 1.85
N ASN A 33 8.06 15.06 2.49
CA ASN A 33 7.22 16.18 2.08
C ASN A 33 6.69 16.02 0.66
N ASP A 34 6.47 14.78 0.23
CA ASP A 34 5.95 14.45 -1.10
C ASP A 34 4.48 14.12 -1.01
N THR A 35 3.73 14.57 -2.03
CA THR A 35 2.32 14.26 -2.17
C THR A 35 2.13 13.43 -3.44
N HIS A 36 1.46 12.29 -3.30
CA HIS A 36 1.22 11.38 -4.42
C HIS A 36 -0.27 11.11 -4.59
N ARG A 37 -0.69 11.13 -5.83
CA ARG A 37 -2.02 10.67 -6.19
C ARG A 37 -1.92 9.20 -6.54
N LEU A 38 -2.77 8.40 -5.93
CA LEU A 38 -2.79 6.96 -6.16
C LEU A 38 -4.07 6.58 -6.88
N SER A 39 -3.97 5.54 -7.71
CA SER A 39 -5.16 4.94 -8.29
C SER A 39 -6.04 4.40 -7.16
N GLU A 40 -7.31 4.16 -7.46
CA GLU A 40 -8.23 3.59 -6.48
C GLU A 40 -7.69 2.29 -5.90
N ALA A 41 -7.18 1.40 -6.76
CA ALA A 41 -6.63 0.12 -6.32
C ALA A 41 -5.44 0.31 -5.38
N ALA A 42 -4.49 1.17 -5.74
CA ALA A 42 -3.32 1.44 -4.90
C ALA A 42 -3.72 2.09 -3.58
N GLY A 43 -4.70 2.99 -3.61
CA GLY A 43 -5.20 3.63 -2.40
C GLY A 43 -5.86 2.65 -1.45
N ILE A 44 -6.65 1.72 -1.98
CA ILE A 44 -7.30 0.68 -1.19
C ILE A 44 -6.25 -0.22 -0.52
N VAL A 45 -5.23 -0.62 -1.25
CA VAL A 45 -4.14 -1.45 -0.72
C VAL A 45 -3.42 -0.74 0.41
N LEU A 46 -3.03 0.51 0.20
CA LEU A 46 -2.30 1.27 1.21
C LEU A 46 -3.16 1.52 2.45
N GLN A 47 -4.43 1.88 2.24
CA GLN A 47 -5.37 2.08 3.33
C GLN A 47 -5.53 0.81 4.18
N HIS A 48 -5.62 -0.34 3.53
CA HIS A 48 -5.73 -1.62 4.24
C HIS A 48 -4.51 -1.85 5.13
N LEU A 49 -3.31 -1.60 4.61
CA LEU A 49 -2.08 -1.77 5.37
C LEU A 49 -1.99 -0.80 6.55
N VAL A 50 -2.45 0.44 6.35
CA VAL A 50 -2.48 1.42 7.44
C VAL A 50 -3.44 0.99 8.55
N GLU A 51 -4.61 0.51 8.19
CA GLU A 51 -5.64 0.16 9.16
C GLU A 51 -5.42 -1.19 9.82
N GLN A 52 -4.99 -2.19 9.07
CA GLN A 52 -4.87 -3.56 9.55
C GLN A 52 -3.44 -3.94 9.96
N GLY A 53 -2.46 -3.14 9.55
CA GLY A 53 -1.07 -3.43 9.85
C GLY A 53 -0.45 -4.43 8.87
N GLU A 54 0.65 -5.03 9.28
CA GLU A 54 1.41 -5.94 8.43
C GLU A 54 0.54 -7.10 7.93
N THR A 55 0.57 -7.33 6.62
CA THR A 55 -0.29 -8.32 5.97
C THR A 55 0.49 -9.06 4.88
N GLU A 56 0.27 -10.35 4.77
CA GLU A 56 0.85 -11.14 3.68
C GLU A 56 0.19 -10.77 2.35
N ALA A 57 0.97 -10.86 1.26
CA ALA A 57 0.48 -10.47 -0.06
C ALA A 57 -0.79 -11.23 -0.47
N ALA A 58 -0.85 -12.53 -0.20
CA ALA A 58 -2.02 -13.34 -0.55
C ALA A 58 -3.28 -12.88 0.20
N ASP A 59 -3.14 -12.57 1.48
CA ASP A 59 -4.26 -12.09 2.29
C ASP A 59 -4.68 -10.69 1.84
N LEU A 60 -3.71 -9.85 1.50
CA LEU A 60 -3.96 -8.51 1.02
C LEU A 60 -4.71 -8.51 -0.31
N ALA A 61 -4.30 -9.38 -1.24
CA ALA A 61 -4.97 -9.54 -2.52
C ALA A 61 -6.43 -9.96 -2.34
N ARG A 62 -6.66 -10.90 -1.43
CA ARG A 62 -8.00 -11.39 -1.13
C ARG A 62 -8.87 -10.32 -0.50
N ALA A 63 -8.32 -9.60 0.46
CA ALA A 63 -9.06 -8.55 1.17
C ALA A 63 -9.41 -7.38 0.27
N CYS A 64 -8.51 -7.03 -0.66
CA CYS A 64 -8.71 -5.91 -1.57
C CYS A 64 -9.39 -6.31 -2.88
N LEU A 65 -9.68 -7.60 -3.08
CA LEU A 65 -10.29 -8.12 -4.30
C LEU A 65 -9.46 -7.80 -5.54
N ILE A 66 -8.16 -7.97 -5.43
CA ILE A 66 -7.18 -7.68 -6.49
C ILE A 66 -6.42 -8.97 -6.79
N GLU A 67 -6.13 -9.23 -8.05
CA GLU A 67 -5.31 -10.38 -8.42
C GLU A 67 -3.88 -10.19 -7.92
N GLU A 68 -3.23 -11.29 -7.54
CA GLU A 68 -1.88 -11.22 -6.98
C GLU A 68 -0.88 -10.56 -7.93
N GLU A 69 -0.99 -10.78 -9.23
CA GLU A 69 -0.12 -10.15 -10.22
C GLU A 69 -0.26 -8.63 -10.21
N ASP A 70 -1.50 -8.16 -10.17
CA ASP A 70 -1.78 -6.72 -10.12
C ASP A 70 -1.33 -6.13 -8.79
N LEU A 71 -1.53 -6.87 -7.71
CA LEU A 71 -1.10 -6.44 -6.40
C LEU A 71 0.41 -6.26 -6.34
N GLU A 72 1.19 -7.16 -6.93
CA GLU A 72 2.64 -7.05 -6.95
C GLU A 72 3.10 -5.77 -7.67
N VAL A 73 2.46 -5.43 -8.77
CA VAL A 73 2.75 -4.19 -9.48
C VAL A 73 2.47 -2.98 -8.61
N ILE A 74 1.32 -2.99 -7.94
CA ILE A 74 0.92 -1.91 -7.03
C ILE A 74 1.90 -1.78 -5.87
N LEU A 75 2.23 -2.89 -5.21
CA LEU A 75 3.15 -2.88 -4.07
C LEU A 75 4.55 -2.42 -4.47
N SER A 76 5.03 -2.85 -5.64
CA SER A 76 6.33 -2.42 -6.14
C SER A 76 6.36 -0.91 -6.38
N ALA A 77 5.29 -0.37 -6.93
CA ALA A 77 5.19 1.07 -7.16
C ALA A 77 5.16 1.84 -5.84
N LEU A 78 4.40 1.35 -4.87
CA LEU A 78 4.33 1.99 -3.55
C LEU A 78 5.65 1.88 -2.79
N GLU A 79 6.38 0.79 -2.96
CA GLU A 79 7.70 0.62 -2.36
C GLU A 79 8.70 1.64 -2.90
N LYS A 80 8.65 1.92 -4.19
CA LYS A 80 9.56 2.87 -4.83
C LYS A 80 9.41 4.28 -4.28
N ILE A 81 8.24 4.63 -3.80
CA ILE A 81 7.99 5.94 -3.21
C ILE A 81 7.98 5.90 -1.68
N ASP A 82 8.47 4.80 -1.11
CA ASP A 82 8.62 4.60 0.34
C ASP A 82 7.30 4.63 1.13
N PHE A 83 6.21 4.27 0.49
CA PHE A 83 4.91 4.20 1.17
C PHE A 83 4.67 2.85 1.82
N VAL A 84 5.33 1.80 1.33
CA VAL A 84 5.25 0.47 1.92
C VAL A 84 6.63 -0.17 1.98
N ALA A 85 6.80 -1.13 2.85
CA ALA A 85 8.00 -1.95 2.93
C ALA A 85 7.57 -3.41 3.16
N TRP A 86 8.49 -4.34 2.93
CA TRP A 86 8.21 -5.76 3.14
C TRP A 86 9.37 -6.43 3.87
N ARG A 87 9.06 -7.58 4.45
CA ARG A 87 10.06 -8.42 5.11
C ARG A 87 10.19 -9.75 4.38
#